data_75bfcfc4713c849a6dd8c0dfc953aed7
#
_entry.id   75bfcfc4713c849a6dd8c0dfc953aed7
#
_cell.length_a   1.000
_cell.length_b   1.000
_cell.length_c   1.000
_cell.angle_alpha   90.00
_cell.angle_beta   90.00
_cell.angle_gamma   90.00
#
_symmetry.space_group_name_H-M   'P 1'
#
loop_
_entity.id
_entity.type
_entity.pdbx_description
1 polymer ?
#
loop_
_entity_poly.entity_id
_entity_poly.type
_entity_poly.pdbx_seq_one_letter_code
_entity_poly.pdbx_strand_id
1 'polypeptide(L)'
;IYHAYAGFVNGAKALLLSEKQKTNHHAGIVDLFDTVFIENNKIELNSTFKDLVYQINKNEPSEAFAKDYIAQAVVFFDKIETFRAQELANA
;
A
#
# COMPACT_ATOMS: atom_id res chain seq x y z
N ILE A 1 -6.13 10.37 9.68
CA ILE A 1 -4.82 9.76 9.46
C ILE A 1 -4.87 8.24 9.66
N TYR A 2 -5.59 7.76 10.68
CA TYR A 2 -5.76 6.32 10.88
C TYR A 2 -6.59 5.68 9.78
N HIS A 3 -7.51 6.41 9.19
CA HIS A 3 -8.26 5.92 8.03
C HIS A 3 -7.34 5.69 6.82
N ALA A 4 -6.37 6.59 6.62
CA ALA A 4 -5.38 6.42 5.55
C ALA A 4 -4.50 5.19 5.82
N TYR A 5 -4.05 5.01 7.07
CA TYR A 5 -3.28 3.83 7.46
C TYR A 5 -4.04 2.55 7.19
N ALA A 6 -5.29 2.48 7.64
CA ALA A 6 -6.15 1.32 7.41
C ALA A 6 -6.37 1.09 5.91
N GLY A 7 -6.50 2.17 5.14
CA GLY A 7 -6.64 2.09 3.69
C GLY A 7 -5.42 1.49 3.02
N PHE A 8 -4.20 1.88 3.42
CA PHE A 8 -2.98 1.26 2.90
C PHE A 8 -2.99 -0.25 3.14
N VAL A 9 -3.26 -0.66 4.37
CA VAL A 9 -3.22 -2.08 4.75
C VAL A 9 -4.32 -2.86 4.03
N ASN A 10 -5.54 -2.34 4.01
CA ASN A 10 -6.67 -3.01 3.37
C ASN A 10 -6.52 -3.09 1.86
N GLY A 11 -6.00 -2.04 1.23
CA GLY A 11 -5.71 -2.05 -0.20
C GLY A 11 -4.66 -3.07 -0.57
N ALA A 12 -3.59 -3.13 0.21
CA ALA A 12 -2.54 -4.14 0.01
C ALA A 12 -3.09 -5.55 0.19
N LYS A 13 -3.90 -5.78 1.22
CA LYS A 13 -4.51 -7.07 1.48
C LYS A 13 -5.40 -7.52 0.32
N ALA A 14 -6.22 -6.62 -0.19
CA ALA A 14 -7.10 -6.92 -1.31
C ALA A 14 -6.30 -7.33 -2.55
N LEU A 15 -5.21 -6.61 -2.83
CA LEU A 15 -4.37 -6.91 -3.99
C LEU A 15 -3.61 -8.22 -3.81
N LEU A 16 -3.12 -8.50 -2.59
CA LEU A 16 -2.47 -9.78 -2.29
C LEU A 16 -3.44 -10.94 -2.44
N LEU A 17 -4.69 -10.79 -2.02
CA LEU A 17 -5.71 -11.82 -2.20
C LEU A 17 -5.97 -12.10 -3.68
N SER A 18 -5.93 -11.08 -4.53
CA SER A 18 -6.09 -11.27 -5.97
C SER A 18 -4.93 -12.07 -6.57
N GLU A 19 -3.76 -12.05 -5.94
CA GLU A 19 -2.59 -12.84 -6.33
C GLU A 19 -2.51 -14.16 -5.54
N LYS A 20 -3.59 -14.55 -4.88
CA LYS A 20 -3.71 -15.80 -4.10
C LYS A 20 -2.78 -15.85 -2.88
N GLN A 21 -2.35 -14.71 -2.38
CA GLN A 21 -1.57 -14.61 -1.16
C GLN A 21 -2.51 -14.39 0.02
N LYS A 22 -2.29 -15.11 1.12
CA LYS A 22 -3.15 -15.04 2.30
C LYS A 22 -2.34 -14.72 3.54
N THR A 23 -2.71 -13.66 4.23
CA THR A 23 -2.18 -13.35 5.55
C THR A 23 -3.16 -12.41 6.25
N ASN A 24 -3.30 -12.56 7.57
CA ASN A 24 -4.17 -11.72 8.38
C ASN A 24 -3.42 -10.78 9.31
N HIS A 25 -2.10 -10.86 9.35
CA HIS A 25 -1.27 -10.01 10.19
C HIS A 25 -0.83 -8.78 9.41
N HIS A 26 -0.96 -7.59 10.04
CA HIS A 26 -0.54 -6.33 9.40
C HIS A 26 0.92 -6.37 8.96
N ALA A 27 1.81 -6.84 9.83
CA ALA A 27 3.22 -6.95 9.48
C ALA A 27 3.43 -7.91 8.30
N GLY A 28 2.72 -9.04 8.29
CA GLY A 28 2.77 -10.00 7.19
C GLY A 28 2.27 -9.41 5.88
N ILE A 29 1.17 -8.62 5.93
CA ILE A 29 0.62 -7.95 4.76
C ILE A 29 1.65 -6.98 4.17
N VAL A 30 2.27 -6.16 5.00
CA VAL A 30 3.24 -5.16 4.57
C VAL A 30 4.48 -5.82 3.94
N ASP A 31 5.04 -6.82 4.62
CA ASP A 31 6.21 -7.53 4.14
C ASP A 31 5.93 -8.28 2.83
N LEU A 32 4.78 -8.93 2.75
CA LEU A 32 4.40 -9.69 1.57
C LEU A 32 4.14 -8.77 0.38
N PHE A 33 3.53 -7.62 0.61
CA PHE A 33 3.32 -6.64 -0.44
C PHE A 33 4.64 -6.16 -1.03
N ASP A 34 5.62 -5.85 -0.19
CA ASP A 34 6.94 -5.46 -0.66
C ASP A 34 7.59 -6.58 -1.48
N THR A 35 7.50 -7.81 -1.01
CA THR A 35 8.10 -8.96 -1.72
C THR A 35 7.41 -9.20 -3.07
N VAL A 36 6.08 -9.20 -3.09
CA VAL A 36 5.33 -9.59 -4.30
C VAL A 36 5.29 -8.46 -5.32
N PHE A 37 5.12 -7.21 -4.89
CA PHE A 37 4.85 -6.11 -5.81
C PHE A 37 6.02 -5.15 -5.99
N ILE A 38 6.74 -4.82 -4.93
CA ILE A 38 7.80 -3.83 -4.99
C ILE A 38 9.11 -4.44 -5.49
N GLU A 39 9.55 -5.54 -4.88
CA GLU A 39 10.79 -6.22 -5.28
C GLU A 39 10.72 -6.76 -6.70
N ASN A 40 9.54 -7.15 -7.17
CA ASN A 40 9.31 -7.64 -8.52
C ASN A 40 8.94 -6.54 -9.52
N ASN A 41 9.00 -5.29 -9.10
CA ASN A 41 8.71 -4.11 -9.94
C ASN A 41 7.32 -4.13 -10.57
N LYS A 42 6.34 -4.77 -9.92
CA LYS A 42 4.95 -4.77 -10.38
C LYS A 42 4.26 -3.46 -10.10
N ILE A 43 4.58 -2.83 -8.96
CA ILE A 43 4.10 -1.51 -8.58
C ILE A 43 5.30 -0.70 -8.12
N GLU A 44 5.45 0.52 -8.65
CA GLU A 44 6.53 1.42 -8.26
C GLU A 44 6.07 2.40 -7.18
N LEU A 45 6.84 2.48 -6.11
CA LEU A 45 6.69 3.49 -5.06
C LEU A 45 8.04 4.18 -4.89
N ASN A 46 8.04 5.39 -4.31
CA ASN A 46 9.27 6.12 -4.05
C ASN A 46 10.10 5.49 -2.92
N SER A 47 9.50 4.59 -2.17
CA SER A 47 10.14 3.84 -1.08
C SER A 47 9.51 2.47 -1.02
N THR A 48 9.94 1.64 -0.06
CA THR A 48 9.25 0.38 0.19
C THR A 48 7.85 0.67 0.75
N PHE A 49 6.94 -0.27 0.58
CA PHE A 49 5.59 -0.15 1.15
C PHE A 49 5.66 -0.06 2.67
N LYS A 50 6.57 -0.80 3.29
CA LYS A 50 6.81 -0.75 4.73
C LYS A 50 7.15 0.67 5.19
N ASP A 51 8.08 1.34 4.52
CA ASP A 51 8.45 2.72 4.85
C ASP A 51 7.28 3.67 4.66
N LEU A 52 6.52 3.49 3.60
CA LEU A 52 5.36 4.33 3.30
C LEU A 52 4.29 4.21 4.40
N VAL A 53 3.92 2.99 4.76
CA VAL A 53 2.86 2.74 5.73
C VAL A 53 3.26 3.20 7.13
N TYR A 54 4.51 2.93 7.53
CA TYR A 54 4.97 3.20 8.88
C TYR A 54 5.50 4.61 9.11
N GLN A 55 5.37 5.52 8.16
CA GLN A 55 5.65 6.93 8.38
C GLN A 55 4.89 7.49 9.57
N ILE A 56 3.67 6.98 9.80
CA ILE A 56 2.82 7.40 10.92
C ILE A 56 3.50 7.18 12.27
N ASN A 57 4.38 6.19 12.36
CA ASN A 57 5.11 5.88 13.60
C ASN A 57 6.38 6.71 13.77
N LYS A 58 6.86 7.35 12.72
CA LYS A 58 8.13 8.08 12.70
C LYS A 58 7.94 9.59 12.79
N ASN A 59 6.73 10.07 12.63
CA ASN A 59 6.42 11.49 12.56
C ASN A 59 5.45 11.87 13.67
N GLU A 60 5.63 13.08 14.21
CA GLU A 60 4.68 13.61 15.17
C GLU A 60 3.36 13.94 14.47
N PRO A 61 2.21 13.75 15.12
CA PRO A 61 0.93 14.14 14.56
C PRO A 61 0.91 15.64 14.29
N SER A 62 0.68 16.01 13.05
CA SER A 62 0.54 17.42 12.64
C SER A 62 -0.41 17.48 11.47
N GLU A 63 -0.98 18.65 11.24
CA GLU A 63 -1.87 18.87 10.11
C GLU A 63 -1.12 18.70 8.78
N ALA A 64 0.10 19.20 8.70
CA ALA A 64 0.92 19.09 7.51
C ALA A 64 1.24 17.62 7.19
N PHE A 65 1.63 16.85 8.22
CA PHE A 65 1.90 15.42 8.03
C PHE A 65 0.64 14.66 7.62
N ALA A 66 -0.50 14.95 8.26
CA ALA A 66 -1.75 14.28 7.93
C ALA A 66 -2.15 14.51 6.48
N LYS A 67 -2.02 15.74 5.98
CA LYS A 67 -2.33 16.06 4.59
C LYS A 67 -1.42 15.31 3.62
N ASP A 68 -0.13 15.27 3.92
CA ASP A 68 0.85 14.57 3.09
C ASP A 68 0.59 13.06 3.08
N TYR A 69 0.33 12.48 4.26
CA TYR A 69 0.07 11.06 4.40
C TYR A 69 -1.19 10.65 3.62
N ILE A 70 -2.26 11.44 3.73
CA ILE A 70 -3.50 11.20 2.98
C ILE A 70 -3.26 11.32 1.48
N ALA A 71 -2.48 12.32 1.04
CA ALA A 71 -2.15 12.47 -0.37
C ALA A 71 -1.40 11.26 -0.91
N GLN A 72 -0.47 10.72 -0.13
CA GLN A 72 0.26 9.50 -0.50
C GLN A 72 -0.69 8.30 -0.60
N ALA A 73 -1.68 8.22 0.31
CA ALA A 73 -2.68 7.16 0.26
C ALA A 73 -3.51 7.20 -1.03
N VAL A 74 -3.90 8.39 -1.47
CA VAL A 74 -4.66 8.56 -2.72
C VAL A 74 -3.81 8.09 -3.91
N VAL A 75 -2.55 8.47 -3.97
CA VAL A 75 -1.63 8.03 -5.03
C VAL A 75 -1.49 6.50 -5.01
N PHE A 76 -1.37 5.92 -3.84
CA PHE A 76 -1.27 4.47 -3.69
C PHE A 76 -2.52 3.76 -4.21
N PHE A 77 -3.71 4.25 -3.87
CA PHE A 77 -4.95 3.68 -4.34
C PHE A 77 -5.07 3.77 -5.87
N ASP A 78 -4.66 4.88 -6.47
CA ASP A 78 -4.64 5.03 -7.92
C ASP A 78 -3.72 3.99 -8.57
N LYS A 79 -2.56 3.75 -8.00
CA LYS A 79 -1.62 2.74 -8.49
C LYS A 79 -2.19 1.34 -8.41
N ILE A 80 -2.88 1.01 -7.31
CA ILE A 80 -3.55 -0.27 -7.16
C ILE A 80 -4.65 -0.44 -8.20
N GLU A 81 -5.49 0.56 -8.39
CA GLU A 81 -6.57 0.50 -9.38
C GLU A 81 -6.03 0.32 -10.79
N THR A 82 -4.99 1.06 -11.14
CA THR A 82 -4.35 0.95 -12.44
C THR A 82 -3.78 -0.45 -12.65
N PHE A 83 -3.10 -0.99 -11.65
CA PHE A 83 -2.54 -2.34 -11.71
C PHE A 83 -3.63 -3.38 -11.93
N ARG A 84 -4.71 -3.31 -11.15
CA ARG A 84 -5.83 -4.25 -11.27
C ARG A 84 -6.52 -4.15 -12.63
N ALA A 85 -6.68 -2.94 -13.15
CA ALA A 85 -7.27 -2.74 -14.48
C ALA A 85 -6.40 -3.40 -15.56
N GLN A 86 -5.08 -3.26 -15.46
CA GLN A 86 -4.16 -3.89 -16.39
C GLN A 86 -4.18 -5.41 -16.30
N GLU A 87 -4.27 -5.95 -15.07
CA GLU A 87 -4.39 -7.39 -14.84
C GLU A 87 -5.66 -7.95 -15.49
N LEU A 88 -6.79 -7.26 -15.32
CA LEU A 88 -8.05 -7.66 -15.91
C LEU A 88 -8.02 -7.59 -17.43
N ALA A 89 -7.36 -6.58 -17.98
CA ALA A 89 -7.26 -6.42 -19.44
C ALA A 89 -6.38 -7.49 -20.07
N ASN A 90 -5.42 -8.04 -19.31
CA ASN A 90 -4.48 -9.06 -19.79
C ASN A 90 -4.91 -10.48 -19.42
N ALA A 91 -6.03 -10.63 -18.74
CA ALA A 91 -6.52 -11.95 -18.31
C ALA A 91 -7.16 -12.74 -19.44
#